data_3534e615dc3f75c721d5879f3beb933e
#
_entry.id   3534e615dc3f75c721d5879f3beb933e
#
_cell.length_a   1.000
_cell.length_b   1.000
_cell.length_c   1.000
_cell.angle_alpha   90.00
_cell.angle_beta   90.00
_cell.angle_gamma   90.00
#
_symmetry.space_group_name_H-M   'P 1'
#
loop_
_entity.id
_entity.type
_entity.pdbx_description
1 polymer ?
#
loop_
_entity_poly.entity_id
_entity_poly.type
_entity_poly.pdbx_seq_one_letter_code
_entity_poly.pdbx_strand_id
1 'polypeptide(L)'
;AVSKSQVLVRVNPIHKNHVGYFDSEEEIGKAVEAGADIIMLPFFHTVQEVGDFLCFVKQANEKHNKQAKSCLLLETPEAAILLDEIMNLPGIDMIHIGLNDLHLAMGMTFIFQLLTDGIVEKLANKIKSKGIKFGFGGIAGLHGGDLPGSFVLKEHYRLGSTQVIVGRSFCDTKKITDLNEIRNIFNTGIGEIRA
;
A
#
# COMPACT_ATOMS: atom_id res chain seq x y z
N ALA A 1 -17.60 9.61 -11.64
CA ALA A 1 -17.06 10.04 -10.35
C ALA A 1 -17.33 8.94 -9.33
N VAL A 2 -16.31 8.53 -8.60
CA VAL A 2 -16.42 7.53 -7.52
C VAL A 2 -17.03 8.24 -6.32
N SER A 3 -18.29 7.94 -5.99
CA SER A 3 -19.03 8.66 -4.94
C SER A 3 -18.96 8.00 -3.55
N LYS A 4 -18.44 6.76 -3.45
CA LYS A 4 -18.45 5.97 -2.20
C LYS A 4 -17.10 5.34 -1.84
N SER A 5 -16.08 5.47 -2.69
CA SER A 5 -14.76 4.90 -2.48
C SER A 5 -13.70 5.99 -2.57
N GLN A 6 -12.63 5.84 -1.80
CA GLN A 6 -11.45 6.69 -1.93
C GLN A 6 -10.60 6.23 -3.12
N VAL A 7 -9.93 7.19 -3.75
CA VAL A 7 -8.98 6.93 -4.84
C VAL A 7 -7.58 6.91 -4.27
N LEU A 8 -6.91 5.74 -4.35
CA LEU A 8 -5.50 5.60 -4.02
C LEU A 8 -4.68 5.64 -5.30
N VAL A 9 -3.67 6.49 -5.33
CA VAL A 9 -2.70 6.59 -6.42
C VAL A 9 -1.33 6.18 -5.89
N ARG A 10 -0.75 5.11 -6.46
CA ARG A 10 0.64 4.73 -6.25
C ARG A 10 1.49 5.51 -7.26
N VAL A 11 2.32 6.42 -6.75
CA VAL A 11 3.26 7.20 -7.54
C VAL A 11 4.54 6.40 -7.84
N ASN A 12 5.45 6.96 -8.63
CA ASN A 12 6.77 6.38 -8.83
C ASN A 12 7.65 6.56 -7.57
N PRO A 13 8.73 5.74 -7.42
CA PRO A 13 9.75 6.01 -6.41
C PRO A 13 10.28 7.44 -6.52
N ILE A 14 10.77 8.02 -5.40
CA ILE A 14 11.28 9.39 -5.41
C ILE A 14 12.39 9.54 -6.46
N HIS A 15 12.24 10.48 -7.35
CA HIS A 15 13.16 10.75 -8.44
C HIS A 15 13.19 12.23 -8.80
N LYS A 16 14.32 12.68 -9.33
CA LYS A 16 14.47 13.97 -10.02
C LYS A 16 14.29 13.76 -11.52
N ASN A 17 13.77 14.76 -12.17
CA ASN A 17 13.35 14.74 -13.58
C ASN A 17 14.35 14.04 -14.52
N HIS A 18 13.90 13.00 -15.22
CA HIS A 18 14.54 12.49 -16.44
C HIS A 18 13.75 12.97 -17.64
N VAL A 19 14.43 13.37 -18.70
CA VAL A 19 13.86 13.95 -19.93
C VAL A 19 12.55 13.26 -20.34
N GLY A 20 11.43 13.97 -20.25
CA GLY A 20 10.11 13.50 -20.67
C GLY A 20 9.16 12.99 -19.57
N TYR A 21 9.57 13.02 -18.30
CA TYR A 21 8.72 12.64 -17.15
C TYR A 21 8.67 13.78 -16.12
N PHE A 22 7.56 13.83 -15.37
CA PHE A 22 7.44 14.73 -14.23
C PHE A 22 8.41 14.28 -13.13
N ASP A 23 8.94 15.21 -12.36
CA ASP A 23 9.58 14.85 -11.09
C ASP A 23 8.53 14.45 -10.04
N SER A 24 9.00 13.92 -8.91
CA SER A 24 8.09 13.41 -7.88
C SER A 24 7.20 14.49 -7.29
N GLU A 25 7.66 15.73 -7.15
CA GLU A 25 6.84 16.84 -6.64
C GLU A 25 5.69 17.15 -7.61
N GLU A 26 5.98 17.23 -8.91
CA GLU A 26 4.96 17.49 -9.93
C GLU A 26 4.00 16.32 -10.10
N GLU A 27 4.49 15.06 -10.06
CA GLU A 27 3.65 13.84 -10.12
C GLU A 27 2.65 13.82 -8.97
N ILE A 28 3.13 14.01 -7.74
CA ILE A 28 2.28 14.04 -6.54
C ILE A 28 1.29 15.21 -6.61
N GLY A 29 1.75 16.38 -7.02
CA GLY A 29 0.91 17.57 -7.20
C GLY A 29 -0.25 17.31 -8.15
N LYS A 30 0.00 16.71 -9.32
CA LYS A 30 -1.03 16.35 -10.30
C LYS A 30 -1.99 15.29 -9.79
N ALA A 31 -1.50 14.28 -9.06
CA ALA A 31 -2.36 13.25 -8.47
C ALA A 31 -3.34 13.86 -7.44
N VAL A 32 -2.85 14.75 -6.58
CA VAL A 32 -3.67 15.46 -5.59
C VAL A 32 -4.66 16.41 -6.27
N GLU A 33 -4.23 17.18 -7.26
CA GLU A 33 -5.10 18.07 -8.05
C GLU A 33 -6.22 17.29 -8.71
N ALA A 34 -5.92 16.12 -9.30
CA ALA A 34 -6.89 15.23 -9.94
C ALA A 34 -7.88 14.58 -8.96
N GLY A 35 -7.68 14.73 -7.64
CA GLY A 35 -8.59 14.26 -6.61
C GLY A 35 -8.23 12.90 -6.02
N ALA A 36 -6.96 12.54 -5.98
CA ALA A 36 -6.51 11.39 -5.21
C ALA A 36 -6.75 11.65 -3.70
N ASP A 37 -7.33 10.65 -3.02
CA ASP A 37 -7.57 10.69 -1.58
C ASP A 37 -6.38 10.14 -0.78
N ILE A 38 -5.60 9.27 -1.41
CA ILE A 38 -4.42 8.62 -0.80
C ILE A 38 -3.31 8.58 -1.84
N ILE A 39 -2.13 9.04 -1.47
CA ILE A 39 -0.91 8.91 -2.27
C ILE A 39 -0.03 7.84 -1.64
N MET A 40 0.40 6.85 -2.43
CA MET A 40 1.23 5.74 -1.97
C MET A 40 2.63 5.83 -2.58
N LEU A 41 3.65 5.91 -1.72
CA LEU A 41 5.07 5.86 -2.09
C LEU A 41 5.58 4.41 -2.10
N PRO A 42 6.04 3.87 -3.24
CA PRO A 42 6.71 2.57 -3.31
C PRO A 42 8.24 2.71 -3.24
N PHE A 43 8.94 1.58 -3.04
CA PHE A 43 10.38 1.39 -3.25
C PHE A 43 11.30 2.47 -2.66
N PHE A 44 10.98 2.99 -1.48
CA PHE A 44 11.88 3.89 -0.77
C PHE A 44 12.96 3.10 0.01
N HIS A 45 14.15 3.66 0.10
CA HIS A 45 15.33 3.05 0.73
C HIS A 45 15.89 3.89 1.88
N THR A 46 15.51 5.16 1.96
CA THR A 46 16.08 6.12 2.91
C THR A 46 15.02 6.92 3.64
N VAL A 47 15.36 7.42 4.82
CA VAL A 47 14.51 8.35 5.59
C VAL A 47 14.27 9.65 4.82
N GLN A 48 15.27 10.09 4.04
CA GLN A 48 15.17 11.32 3.24
C GLN A 48 14.11 11.20 2.15
N GLU A 49 14.06 10.09 1.40
CA GLU A 49 13.04 9.88 0.37
C GLU A 49 11.63 9.93 0.97
N VAL A 50 11.44 9.37 2.16
CA VAL A 50 10.15 9.46 2.85
C VAL A 50 9.86 10.90 3.29
N GLY A 51 10.87 11.61 3.80
CA GLY A 51 10.74 13.02 4.18
C GLY A 51 10.35 13.91 3.00
N ASP A 52 10.98 13.73 1.84
CA ASP A 52 10.65 14.45 0.61
C ASP A 52 9.24 14.14 0.15
N PHE A 53 8.84 12.86 0.15
CA PHE A 53 7.47 12.44 -0.17
C PHE A 53 6.43 13.14 0.70
N LEU A 54 6.61 13.10 2.03
CA LEU A 54 5.67 13.72 2.97
C LEU A 54 5.59 15.24 2.79
N CYS A 55 6.73 15.87 2.49
CA CYS A 55 6.78 17.29 2.15
C CYS A 55 5.99 17.61 0.88
N PHE A 56 6.16 16.84 -0.19
CA PHE A 56 5.44 17.02 -1.46
C PHE A 56 3.93 16.81 -1.30
N VAL A 57 3.50 15.78 -0.56
CA VAL A 57 2.07 15.57 -0.27
C VAL A 57 1.48 16.74 0.51
N LYS A 58 2.19 17.26 1.51
CA LYS A 58 1.77 18.42 2.27
C LYS A 58 1.63 19.67 1.39
N GLN A 59 2.65 19.98 0.60
CA GLN A 59 2.66 21.13 -0.32
C GLN A 59 1.54 21.03 -1.36
N ALA A 60 1.31 19.84 -1.92
CA ALA A 60 0.23 19.60 -2.87
C ALA A 60 -1.15 19.81 -2.23
N ASN A 61 -1.35 19.34 -0.98
CA ASN A 61 -2.58 19.56 -0.22
C ASN A 61 -2.84 21.06 0.02
N GLU A 62 -1.82 21.80 0.44
CA GLU A 62 -1.91 23.25 0.67
C GLU A 62 -2.23 23.99 -0.64
N LYS A 63 -1.50 23.68 -1.73
CA LYS A 63 -1.67 24.32 -3.03
C LYS A 63 -3.07 24.11 -3.64
N HIS A 64 -3.61 22.90 -3.51
CA HIS A 64 -4.87 22.53 -4.15
C HIS A 64 -6.07 22.53 -3.19
N ASN A 65 -5.89 22.95 -1.94
CA ASN A 65 -6.90 22.91 -0.86
C ASN A 65 -7.53 21.51 -0.75
N LYS A 66 -6.69 20.49 -0.61
CA LYS A 66 -7.05 19.06 -0.50
C LYS A 66 -6.54 18.48 0.83
N GLN A 67 -6.90 17.23 1.10
CA GLN A 67 -6.51 16.48 2.29
C GLN A 67 -6.14 15.04 1.92
N ALA A 68 -5.34 14.86 0.86
CA ALA A 68 -4.84 13.56 0.48
C ALA A 68 -3.94 13.00 1.60
N LYS A 69 -4.15 11.72 1.94
CA LYS A 69 -3.40 10.99 2.96
C LYS A 69 -2.14 10.39 2.37
N SER A 70 -1.12 10.23 3.21
CA SER A 70 0.10 9.54 2.88
C SER A 70 0.02 8.05 3.19
N CYS A 71 0.51 7.20 2.29
CA CYS A 71 0.70 5.78 2.50
C CYS A 71 2.11 5.37 2.09
N LEU A 72 2.84 4.72 2.98
CA LEU A 72 4.16 4.17 2.66
C LEU A 72 4.00 2.69 2.31
N LEU A 73 4.48 2.27 1.13
CA LEU A 73 4.55 0.86 0.74
C LEU A 73 5.94 0.32 1.13
N LEU A 74 6.03 -0.28 2.32
CA LEU A 74 7.24 -0.85 2.87
C LEU A 74 7.53 -2.19 2.18
N GLU A 75 8.45 -2.19 1.22
CA GLU A 75 8.74 -3.36 0.39
C GLU A 75 10.25 -3.55 0.10
N THR A 76 11.10 -2.81 0.82
CA THR A 76 12.56 -2.93 0.73
C THR A 76 13.16 -3.30 2.09
N PRO A 77 14.24 -4.11 2.15
CA PRO A 77 14.92 -4.46 3.40
C PRO A 77 15.43 -3.23 4.15
N GLU A 78 15.93 -2.22 3.43
CA GLU A 78 16.44 -0.96 3.99
C GLU A 78 15.32 -0.22 4.72
N ALA A 79 14.14 -0.11 4.11
CA ALA A 79 12.97 0.49 4.75
C ALA A 79 12.55 -0.24 6.02
N ALA A 80 12.64 -1.57 6.04
CA ALA A 80 12.33 -2.37 7.21
C ALA A 80 13.34 -2.14 8.37
N ILE A 81 14.61 -1.94 8.03
CA ILE A 81 15.67 -1.61 9.00
C ILE A 81 15.47 -0.20 9.57
N LEU A 82 15.19 0.77 8.71
CA LEU A 82 15.03 2.18 9.06
C LEU A 82 13.63 2.55 9.58
N LEU A 83 12.75 1.56 9.77
CA LEU A 83 11.33 1.80 10.09
C LEU A 83 11.14 2.68 11.34
N ASP A 84 11.96 2.48 12.38
CA ASP A 84 11.85 3.29 13.62
C ASP A 84 12.19 4.77 13.38
N GLU A 85 13.17 5.06 12.53
CA GLU A 85 13.54 6.43 12.14
C GLU A 85 12.48 7.05 11.24
N ILE A 86 11.99 6.29 10.26
CA ILE A 86 10.91 6.71 9.36
C ILE A 86 9.66 7.09 10.13
N MET A 87 9.24 6.27 11.10
CA MET A 87 8.04 6.54 11.89
C MET A 87 8.15 7.74 12.85
N ASN A 88 9.32 8.35 12.98
CA ASN A 88 9.47 9.63 13.69
C ASN A 88 9.18 10.85 12.81
N LEU A 89 9.06 10.67 11.49
CA LEU A 89 8.65 11.73 10.59
C LEU A 89 7.15 12.04 10.77
N PRO A 90 6.77 13.33 10.80
CA PRO A 90 5.36 13.72 10.89
C PRO A 90 4.64 13.53 9.55
N GLY A 91 3.37 13.17 9.60
CA GLY A 91 2.50 13.14 8.42
C GLY A 91 2.34 11.77 7.76
N ILE A 92 2.74 10.68 8.41
CA ILE A 92 2.47 9.31 7.96
C ILE A 92 1.08 8.90 8.43
N ASP A 93 0.13 8.72 7.50
CA ASP A 93 -1.23 8.28 7.83
C ASP A 93 -1.34 6.75 7.90
N MET A 94 -0.61 6.04 7.03
CA MET A 94 -0.64 4.58 6.97
C MET A 94 0.63 3.97 6.37
N ILE A 95 0.88 2.71 6.70
CA ILE A 95 1.97 1.91 6.13
C ILE A 95 1.38 0.60 5.62
N HIS A 96 1.72 0.21 4.39
CA HIS A 96 1.40 -1.10 3.83
C HIS A 96 2.68 -1.90 3.60
N ILE A 97 2.76 -3.11 4.15
CA ILE A 97 3.93 -3.99 3.97
C ILE A 97 3.75 -4.78 2.68
N GLY A 98 4.57 -4.50 1.68
CA GLY A 98 4.55 -5.16 0.38
C GLY A 98 5.25 -6.51 0.41
N LEU A 99 4.52 -7.60 0.67
CA LEU A 99 5.12 -8.93 0.85
C LEU A 99 5.87 -9.42 -0.38
N ASN A 100 5.35 -9.14 -1.61
CA ASN A 100 5.94 -9.68 -2.83
C ASN A 100 7.36 -9.15 -3.06
N ASP A 101 7.53 -7.85 -3.03
CA ASP A 101 8.82 -7.25 -3.35
C ASP A 101 9.80 -7.40 -2.17
N LEU A 102 9.29 -7.32 -0.93
CA LEU A 102 10.11 -7.52 0.27
C LEU A 102 10.70 -8.94 0.36
N HIS A 103 9.90 -10.01 0.10
CA HIS A 103 10.42 -11.38 0.16
C HIS A 103 11.48 -11.64 -0.92
N LEU A 104 11.26 -11.13 -2.13
CA LEU A 104 12.22 -11.25 -3.22
C LEU A 104 13.53 -10.50 -2.90
N ALA A 105 13.43 -9.27 -2.40
CA ALA A 105 14.59 -8.48 -2.02
C ALA A 105 15.38 -9.11 -0.85
N MET A 106 14.70 -9.87 0.03
CA MET A 106 15.34 -10.63 1.12
C MET A 106 15.86 -12.01 0.67
N GLY A 107 15.74 -12.36 -0.63
CA GLY A 107 16.20 -13.65 -1.17
C GLY A 107 15.34 -14.85 -0.75
N MET A 108 14.11 -14.63 -0.33
CA MET A 108 13.18 -15.68 0.06
C MET A 108 12.51 -16.29 -1.17
N THR A 109 12.16 -17.57 -1.11
CA THR A 109 11.53 -18.31 -2.22
C THR A 109 10.02 -18.39 -2.12
N PHE A 110 9.46 -18.10 -0.94
CA PHE A 110 8.03 -18.18 -0.67
C PHE A 110 7.53 -16.90 0.01
N ILE A 111 6.58 -16.23 -0.62
CA ILE A 111 6.08 -14.91 -0.18
C ILE A 111 5.58 -14.89 1.27
N PHE A 112 4.95 -15.98 1.74
CA PHE A 112 4.40 -16.06 3.10
C PHE A 112 5.43 -16.47 4.15
N GLN A 113 6.69 -16.71 3.75
CA GLN A 113 7.79 -16.93 4.69
C GLN A 113 7.96 -15.71 5.61
N LEU A 114 7.72 -14.50 5.12
CA LEU A 114 7.72 -13.27 5.92
C LEU A 114 6.74 -13.33 7.12
N LEU A 115 5.62 -14.07 6.97
CA LEU A 115 4.67 -14.28 8.07
C LEU A 115 5.17 -15.34 9.04
N THR A 116 5.63 -16.49 8.54
CA THR A 116 6.07 -17.62 9.37
C THR A 116 7.34 -17.31 10.14
N ASP A 117 8.24 -16.51 9.60
CA ASP A 117 9.48 -16.09 10.27
C ASP A 117 9.26 -14.91 11.24
N GLY A 118 8.01 -14.44 11.35
CA GLY A 118 7.61 -13.39 12.27
C GLY A 118 8.10 -11.98 11.87
N ILE A 119 8.58 -11.79 10.65
CA ILE A 119 9.06 -10.49 10.15
C ILE A 119 7.91 -9.48 10.10
N VAL A 120 6.78 -9.88 9.48
CA VAL A 120 5.59 -9.04 9.41
C VAL A 120 5.06 -8.70 10.81
N GLU A 121 5.08 -9.66 11.75
CA GLU A 121 4.63 -9.43 13.12
C GLU A 121 5.50 -8.40 13.85
N LYS A 122 6.84 -8.47 13.69
CA LYS A 122 7.76 -7.48 14.26
C LYS A 122 7.49 -6.08 13.70
N LEU A 123 7.36 -5.95 12.38
CA LEU A 123 7.05 -4.68 11.72
C LEU A 123 5.67 -4.14 12.16
N ALA A 124 4.64 -4.99 12.16
CA ALA A 124 3.29 -4.65 12.60
C ALA A 124 3.25 -4.12 14.04
N ASN A 125 3.96 -4.78 14.95
CA ASN A 125 4.03 -4.34 16.34
C ASN A 125 4.69 -2.97 16.51
N LYS A 126 5.77 -2.71 15.76
CA LYS A 126 6.39 -1.38 15.71
C LYS A 126 5.43 -0.32 15.20
N ILE A 127 4.75 -0.57 14.06
CA ILE A 127 3.83 0.38 13.45
C ILE A 127 2.65 0.68 14.39
N LYS A 128 2.08 -0.36 14.99
CA LYS A 128 0.99 -0.21 15.99
C LYS A 128 1.41 0.60 17.21
N SER A 129 2.64 0.42 17.69
CA SER A 129 3.13 1.17 18.87
C SER A 129 3.16 2.68 18.65
N LYS A 130 3.19 3.13 17.39
CA LYS A 130 3.11 4.54 16.99
C LYS A 130 1.67 5.00 16.66
N GLY A 131 0.68 4.13 16.78
CA GLY A 131 -0.71 4.42 16.43
C GLY A 131 -0.96 4.58 14.92
N ILE A 132 -0.02 4.17 14.07
CA ILE A 132 -0.14 4.27 12.61
C ILE A 132 -0.98 3.08 12.10
N LYS A 133 -1.90 3.36 11.17
CA LYS A 133 -2.69 2.31 10.50
C LYS A 133 -1.79 1.49 9.59
N PHE A 134 -2.00 0.17 9.54
CA PHE A 134 -1.20 -0.66 8.66
C PHE A 134 -2.00 -1.78 8.00
N GLY A 135 -1.41 -2.30 6.92
CA GLY A 135 -1.80 -3.52 6.24
C GLY A 135 -0.59 -4.24 5.69
N PHE A 136 -0.81 -5.41 5.11
CA PHE A 136 0.26 -6.15 4.45
C PHE A 136 -0.26 -7.01 3.31
N GLY A 137 0.61 -7.31 2.35
CA GLY A 137 0.36 -8.23 1.25
C GLY A 137 -0.89 -7.94 0.44
N GLY A 138 -1.32 -8.96 -0.26
CA GLY A 138 -2.54 -8.96 -1.06
C GLY A 138 -3.18 -10.35 -1.06
N ILE A 139 -4.46 -10.41 -1.42
CA ILE A 139 -5.22 -11.66 -1.58
C ILE A 139 -5.85 -11.73 -2.96
N ALA A 140 -5.96 -12.97 -3.47
CA ALA A 140 -6.63 -13.26 -4.74
C ALA A 140 -8.13 -13.54 -4.57
N GLY A 141 -8.59 -13.69 -3.33
CA GLY A 141 -9.92 -14.12 -2.92
C GLY A 141 -9.81 -15.12 -1.77
N LEU A 142 -10.92 -15.50 -1.16
CA LEU A 142 -10.90 -16.40 0.02
C LEU A 142 -10.31 -17.78 -0.28
N HIS A 143 -10.52 -18.29 -1.50
CA HIS A 143 -10.23 -19.68 -1.87
C HIS A 143 -9.13 -19.80 -2.95
N GLY A 144 -8.59 -18.67 -3.44
CA GLY A 144 -7.60 -18.64 -4.53
C GLY A 144 -6.20 -18.30 -4.05
N GLY A 145 -5.19 -18.53 -4.95
CA GLY A 145 -3.79 -18.25 -4.70
C GLY A 145 -2.99 -19.48 -4.26
N ASP A 146 -1.69 -19.32 -4.04
CA ASP A 146 -0.79 -20.38 -3.54
C ASP A 146 -1.14 -20.79 -2.11
N LEU A 147 -1.74 -19.89 -1.36
CA LEU A 147 -2.34 -20.11 -0.05
C LEU A 147 -3.77 -19.53 -0.09
N PRO A 148 -4.79 -20.27 0.40
CA PRO A 148 -6.13 -19.71 0.48
C PRO A 148 -6.16 -18.38 1.23
N GLY A 149 -6.78 -17.35 0.64
CA GLY A 149 -6.80 -16.00 1.20
C GLY A 149 -7.39 -15.93 2.62
N SER A 150 -8.23 -16.91 2.99
CA SER A 150 -8.77 -17.05 4.35
C SER A 150 -7.69 -17.24 5.42
N PHE A 151 -6.56 -17.89 5.11
CA PHE A 151 -5.43 -18.00 6.04
C PHE A 151 -4.71 -16.66 6.20
N VAL A 152 -4.52 -15.96 5.08
CA VAL A 152 -3.90 -14.61 5.09
C VAL A 152 -4.77 -13.63 5.87
N LEU A 153 -6.11 -13.68 5.71
CA LEU A 153 -7.04 -12.83 6.45
C LEU A 153 -7.06 -13.13 7.96
N LYS A 154 -6.89 -14.40 8.36
CA LYS A 154 -6.71 -14.74 9.78
C LYS A 154 -5.47 -14.08 10.38
N GLU A 155 -4.37 -14.01 9.62
CA GLU A 155 -3.18 -13.29 10.05
C GLU A 155 -3.41 -11.77 10.12
N HIS A 156 -4.16 -11.18 9.16
CA HIS A 156 -4.58 -9.80 9.26
C HIS A 156 -5.34 -9.53 10.56
N TYR A 157 -6.30 -10.39 10.88
CA TYR A 157 -7.07 -10.28 12.12
C TYR A 157 -6.17 -10.43 13.36
N ARG A 158 -5.33 -11.47 13.39
CA ARG A 158 -4.41 -11.73 14.50
C ARG A 158 -3.47 -10.56 14.79
N LEU A 159 -2.94 -9.96 13.73
CA LEU A 159 -1.99 -8.84 13.84
C LEU A 159 -2.67 -7.49 14.05
N GLY A 160 -4.00 -7.40 13.87
CA GLY A 160 -4.76 -6.14 13.96
C GLY A 160 -4.53 -5.22 12.76
N SER A 161 -4.29 -5.81 11.58
CA SER A 161 -4.22 -5.10 10.33
C SER A 161 -5.59 -4.55 9.91
N THR A 162 -5.60 -3.35 9.33
CA THR A 162 -6.82 -2.67 8.88
C THR A 162 -6.94 -2.57 7.36
N GLN A 163 -5.97 -3.10 6.62
CA GLN A 163 -5.87 -2.94 5.17
C GLN A 163 -5.37 -4.22 4.52
N VAL A 164 -5.94 -4.56 3.37
CA VAL A 164 -5.47 -5.63 2.49
C VAL A 164 -5.62 -5.17 1.04
N ILE A 165 -4.65 -5.50 0.20
CA ILE A 165 -4.76 -5.26 -1.24
C ILE A 165 -5.48 -6.45 -1.88
N VAL A 166 -6.48 -6.16 -2.71
CA VAL A 166 -7.10 -7.15 -3.57
C VAL A 166 -6.28 -7.26 -4.85
N GLY A 167 -5.67 -8.41 -5.06
CA GLY A 167 -4.76 -8.67 -6.18
C GLY A 167 -5.47 -8.72 -7.53
N ARG A 168 -4.71 -8.66 -8.62
CA ARG A 168 -5.26 -8.72 -10.00
C ARG A 168 -6.02 -10.02 -10.29
N SER A 169 -5.67 -11.12 -9.64
CA SER A 169 -6.34 -12.41 -9.75
C SER A 169 -7.72 -12.45 -9.07
N PHE A 170 -8.08 -11.45 -8.27
CA PHE A 170 -9.42 -11.32 -7.70
C PHE A 170 -10.48 -11.06 -8.78
N CYS A 171 -10.14 -10.22 -9.76
CA CYS A 171 -10.94 -9.98 -10.95
C CYS A 171 -10.01 -9.68 -12.12
N ASP A 172 -9.88 -10.63 -13.06
CA ASP A 172 -9.05 -10.46 -14.25
C ASP A 172 -9.79 -9.60 -15.30
N THR A 173 -9.66 -8.28 -15.15
CA THR A 173 -10.30 -7.32 -16.06
C THR A 173 -9.75 -7.32 -17.48
N LYS A 174 -8.71 -8.12 -17.78
CA LYS A 174 -8.28 -8.38 -19.17
C LYS A 174 -9.17 -9.43 -19.85
N LYS A 175 -9.78 -10.32 -19.06
CA LYS A 175 -10.67 -11.38 -19.54
C LYS A 175 -12.13 -11.03 -19.34
N ILE A 176 -12.46 -10.38 -18.22
CA ILE A 176 -13.81 -9.99 -17.85
C ILE A 176 -13.97 -8.51 -18.14
N THR A 177 -14.76 -8.17 -19.16
CA THR A 177 -14.97 -6.78 -19.60
C THR A 177 -16.39 -6.26 -19.31
N ASP A 178 -17.32 -7.14 -18.97
CA ASP A 178 -18.68 -6.73 -18.57
C ASP A 178 -18.65 -6.06 -17.19
N LEU A 179 -19.08 -4.81 -17.14
CA LEU A 179 -19.05 -4.01 -15.90
C LEU A 179 -20.01 -4.54 -14.83
N ASN A 180 -21.10 -5.24 -15.19
CA ASN A 180 -22.00 -5.82 -14.23
C ASN A 180 -21.40 -7.09 -13.62
N GLU A 181 -20.73 -7.90 -14.43
CA GLU A 181 -19.99 -9.07 -13.96
C GLU A 181 -18.85 -8.65 -13.02
N ILE A 182 -18.04 -7.66 -13.40
CA ILE A 182 -16.98 -7.07 -12.55
C ILE A 182 -17.58 -6.61 -11.21
N ARG A 183 -18.69 -5.86 -11.26
CA ARG A 183 -19.37 -5.37 -10.05
C ARG A 183 -19.83 -6.52 -9.16
N ASN A 184 -20.39 -7.57 -9.71
CA ASN A 184 -20.85 -8.73 -8.95
C ASN A 184 -19.68 -9.46 -8.29
N ILE A 185 -18.57 -9.68 -9.01
CA ILE A 185 -17.35 -10.29 -8.45
C ILE A 185 -16.85 -9.48 -7.24
N PHE A 186 -16.73 -8.16 -7.38
CA PHE A 186 -16.28 -7.31 -6.29
C PHE A 186 -17.27 -7.27 -5.12
N ASN A 187 -18.56 -7.15 -5.37
CA ASN A 187 -19.56 -7.10 -4.30
C ASN A 187 -19.58 -8.41 -3.50
N THR A 188 -19.58 -9.55 -4.19
CA THR A 188 -19.58 -10.86 -3.55
C THR A 188 -18.29 -11.08 -2.76
N GLY A 189 -17.13 -10.97 -3.42
CA GLY A 189 -15.86 -11.28 -2.78
C GLY A 189 -15.48 -10.31 -1.66
N ILE A 190 -15.81 -9.00 -1.78
CA ILE A 190 -15.60 -8.05 -0.67
C ILE A 190 -16.57 -8.34 0.47
N GLY A 191 -17.81 -8.78 0.16
CA GLY A 191 -18.77 -9.21 1.15
C GLY A 191 -18.23 -10.41 1.97
N GLU A 192 -17.69 -11.41 1.29
CA GLU A 192 -17.06 -12.58 1.91
C GLU A 192 -15.85 -12.23 2.78
N ILE A 193 -14.99 -11.29 2.32
CA ILE A 193 -13.82 -10.84 3.08
C ILE A 193 -14.23 -10.13 4.39
N ARG A 194 -15.39 -9.47 4.39
CA ARG A 194 -15.88 -8.70 5.55
C ARG A 194 -16.71 -9.54 6.54
N ALA A 195 -17.18 -10.70 6.12
CA ALA A 195 -17.95 -11.61 6.96
C ALA A 195 -17.06 -12.39 7.94
#